data_076cc29a103e5568407114e480479bd1
#
_entry.id   076cc29a103e5568407114e480479bd1
#
_cell.length_a   1.000
_cell.length_b   1.000
_cell.length_c   1.000
_cell.angle_alpha   90.00
_cell.angle_beta   90.00
_cell.angle_gamma   90.00
#
_symmetry.space_group_name_H-M   'P 1'
#
loop_
_entity.id
_entity.type
_entity.pdbx_description
1 polymer ?
#
loop_
_entity_poly.entity_id
_entity_poly.type
_entity_poly.pdbx_seq_one_letter_code
_entity_poly.pdbx_strand_id
1 'polypeptide(L)'
;MRLDGKVALITGSTRGIGRTMAEMFAAEGAKVVLSGRSVDKGEKNVERIRGAGGEAMFLPIDVTSEDSVRDGVAAAIDAYGPITTLINNAAPTALVNVSFKPLHELTLQEWDDIVRGSVTSAFLMTKYTVPHMLQAGGGSIVNISSGAAVFGVPGLGPYSAGKGGMNSLTRVIAADYGRQGVRCNTIIVGRVVSYAADRGPDTTKEFLRVGNPKDIGYAALWLAADESEWITGSEITADGGARYNASEI
;
A
#
# COMPACT_ATOMS: atom_id res chain seq x y z
N MET A 1 0.47 -22.03 6.39
CA MET A 1 0.11 -20.78 5.67
C MET A 1 1.16 -19.73 6.02
N ARG A 2 1.55 -18.91 5.05
CA ARG A 2 2.70 -17.96 5.20
C ARG A 2 2.44 -16.83 6.20
N LEU A 3 1.18 -16.49 6.45
CA LEU A 3 0.75 -15.42 7.36
C LEU A 3 -0.08 -15.94 8.54
N ASP A 4 0.08 -17.20 8.88
CA ASP A 4 -0.62 -17.78 10.04
C ASP A 4 -0.27 -17.00 11.33
N GLY A 5 -1.28 -16.66 12.13
CA GLY A 5 -1.12 -15.85 13.34
C GLY A 5 -0.83 -14.36 13.12
N LYS A 6 -0.73 -13.87 11.88
CA LYS A 6 -0.50 -12.44 11.60
C LYS A 6 -1.83 -11.68 11.55
N VAL A 7 -1.82 -10.43 12.03
CA VAL A 7 -2.91 -9.46 11.86
C VAL A 7 -2.45 -8.41 10.85
N ALA A 8 -3.13 -8.35 9.70
CA ALA A 8 -2.76 -7.47 8.60
C ALA A 8 -3.77 -6.34 8.40
N LEU A 9 -3.34 -5.09 8.60
CA LEU A 9 -4.13 -3.90 8.26
C LEU A 9 -3.73 -3.37 6.89
N ILE A 10 -4.69 -3.32 5.95
CA ILE A 10 -4.46 -2.92 4.56
C ILE A 10 -5.27 -1.68 4.23
N THR A 11 -4.60 -0.55 3.97
CA THR A 11 -5.28 0.70 3.63
C THR A 11 -5.69 0.72 2.15
N GLY A 12 -6.86 1.35 1.86
CA GLY A 12 -7.36 1.44 0.49
C GLY A 12 -7.74 0.08 -0.12
N SER A 13 -8.22 -0.86 0.69
CA SER A 13 -8.49 -2.24 0.30
C SER A 13 -9.92 -2.52 -0.19
N THR A 14 -10.66 -1.48 -0.56
CA THR A 14 -12.02 -1.64 -1.12
C THR A 14 -12.04 -2.02 -2.60
N ARG A 15 -10.92 -1.92 -3.32
CA ARG A 15 -10.78 -2.24 -4.75
C ARG A 15 -9.32 -2.50 -5.16
N GLY A 16 -9.12 -2.94 -6.41
CA GLY A 16 -7.81 -3.01 -7.08
C GLY A 16 -6.77 -3.82 -6.30
N ILE A 17 -5.55 -3.30 -6.23
CA ILE A 17 -4.39 -3.94 -5.58
C ILE A 17 -4.70 -4.23 -4.11
N GLY A 18 -5.25 -3.26 -3.37
CA GLY A 18 -5.54 -3.43 -1.94
C GLY A 18 -6.53 -4.55 -1.65
N ARG A 19 -7.62 -4.66 -2.44
CA ARG A 19 -8.57 -5.78 -2.33
C ARG A 19 -7.89 -7.12 -2.61
N THR A 20 -7.11 -7.19 -3.67
CA THR A 20 -6.43 -8.43 -4.06
C THR A 20 -5.43 -8.87 -2.99
N MET A 21 -4.67 -7.93 -2.39
CA MET A 21 -3.80 -8.24 -1.25
C MET A 21 -4.59 -8.77 -0.06
N ALA A 22 -5.74 -8.17 0.26
CA ALA A 22 -6.59 -8.62 1.37
C ALA A 22 -7.08 -10.06 1.16
N GLU A 23 -7.56 -10.40 -0.04
CA GLU A 23 -7.98 -11.75 -0.40
C GLU A 23 -6.81 -12.76 -0.32
N MET A 24 -5.63 -12.40 -0.82
CA MET A 24 -4.43 -13.25 -0.79
C MET A 24 -3.90 -13.46 0.64
N PHE A 25 -3.88 -12.41 1.45
CA PHE A 25 -3.38 -12.49 2.83
C PHE A 25 -4.29 -13.36 3.71
N ALA A 26 -5.61 -13.22 3.55
CA ALA A 26 -6.57 -14.06 4.24
C ALA A 26 -6.45 -15.54 3.82
N ALA A 27 -6.22 -15.82 2.53
CA ALA A 27 -5.98 -17.16 2.02
C ALA A 27 -4.68 -17.79 2.57
N GLU A 28 -3.74 -16.96 3.03
CA GLU A 28 -2.48 -17.38 3.67
C GLU A 28 -2.55 -17.33 5.21
N GLY A 29 -3.74 -17.23 5.78
CA GLY A 29 -3.98 -17.39 7.22
C GLY A 29 -3.96 -16.12 8.05
N ALA A 30 -3.79 -14.94 7.44
CA ALA A 30 -3.85 -13.70 8.18
C ALA A 30 -5.30 -13.36 8.60
N LYS A 31 -5.46 -12.76 9.78
CA LYS A 31 -6.64 -11.96 10.12
C LYS A 31 -6.50 -10.61 9.43
N VAL A 32 -7.43 -10.28 8.53
CA VAL A 32 -7.28 -9.11 7.68
C VAL A 32 -8.23 -7.99 8.07
N VAL A 33 -7.67 -6.82 8.37
CA VAL A 33 -8.43 -5.59 8.54
C VAL A 33 -8.38 -4.81 7.22
N LEU A 34 -9.49 -4.81 6.50
CA LEU A 34 -9.67 -3.98 5.33
C LEU A 34 -10.02 -2.56 5.75
N SER A 35 -9.46 -1.55 5.08
CA SER A 35 -9.86 -0.18 5.36
C SER A 35 -10.01 0.70 4.11
N GLY A 36 -10.86 1.72 4.24
CA GLY A 36 -11.16 2.69 3.20
C GLY A 36 -12.42 3.48 3.49
N ARG A 37 -12.83 4.37 2.59
CA ARG A 37 -13.98 5.26 2.80
C ARG A 37 -15.33 4.66 2.39
N SER A 38 -15.34 3.62 1.54
CA SER A 38 -16.58 3.02 1.02
C SER A 38 -16.97 1.79 1.83
N VAL A 39 -17.89 1.96 2.77
CA VAL A 39 -18.38 0.91 3.65
C VAL A 39 -18.96 -0.26 2.84
N ASP A 40 -19.90 0.00 1.93
CA ASP A 40 -20.57 -1.05 1.14
C ASP A 40 -19.58 -1.94 0.36
N LYS A 41 -18.51 -1.33 -0.20
CA LYS A 41 -17.49 -2.09 -0.92
C LYS A 41 -16.58 -2.86 0.04
N GLY A 42 -16.31 -2.29 1.19
CA GLY A 42 -15.53 -2.93 2.25
C GLY A 42 -16.22 -4.18 2.76
N GLU A 43 -17.47 -4.07 3.15
CA GLU A 43 -18.27 -5.18 3.67
C GLU A 43 -18.45 -6.31 2.64
N LYS A 44 -18.73 -5.99 1.38
CA LYS A 44 -18.75 -6.98 0.29
C LYS A 44 -17.43 -7.74 0.12
N ASN A 45 -16.30 -7.11 0.37
CA ASN A 45 -15.01 -7.78 0.33
C ASN A 45 -14.80 -8.68 1.56
N VAL A 46 -15.26 -8.24 2.74
CA VAL A 46 -15.27 -9.07 3.95
C VAL A 46 -16.11 -10.32 3.74
N GLU A 47 -17.35 -10.18 3.23
CA GLU A 47 -18.22 -11.32 2.91
C GLU A 47 -17.53 -12.32 1.96
N ARG A 48 -16.84 -11.80 0.92
CA ARG A 48 -16.11 -12.63 -0.04
C ARG A 48 -14.97 -13.40 0.63
N ILE A 49 -14.18 -12.76 1.48
CA ILE A 49 -13.05 -13.39 2.18
C ILE A 49 -13.60 -14.44 3.17
N ARG A 50 -14.62 -14.12 3.95
CA ARG A 50 -15.24 -15.05 4.88
C ARG A 50 -15.91 -16.23 4.18
N GLY A 51 -16.57 -15.99 3.05
CA GLY A 51 -17.14 -17.04 2.20
C GLY A 51 -16.10 -18.00 1.60
N ALA A 52 -14.85 -17.56 1.49
CA ALA A 52 -13.71 -18.38 1.09
C ALA A 52 -12.98 -19.04 2.29
N GLY A 53 -13.50 -18.90 3.52
CA GLY A 53 -12.94 -19.48 4.74
C GLY A 53 -11.86 -18.64 5.43
N GLY A 54 -11.63 -17.42 4.98
CA GLY A 54 -10.68 -16.48 5.60
C GLY A 54 -11.31 -15.66 6.73
N GLU A 55 -10.48 -14.99 7.51
CA GLU A 55 -10.88 -14.10 8.59
C GLU A 55 -10.65 -12.64 8.21
N ALA A 56 -11.69 -11.82 8.21
CA ALA A 56 -11.61 -10.43 7.81
C ALA A 56 -12.65 -9.54 8.50
N MET A 57 -12.32 -8.25 8.66
CA MET A 57 -13.24 -7.18 9.02
C MET A 57 -12.98 -5.94 8.18
N PHE A 58 -13.93 -5.01 8.16
CA PHE A 58 -13.77 -3.71 7.53
C PHE A 58 -13.87 -2.59 8.55
N LEU A 59 -12.98 -1.59 8.43
CA LEU A 59 -13.04 -0.35 9.22
C LEU A 59 -13.03 0.87 8.28
N PRO A 60 -13.96 1.82 8.48
CA PRO A 60 -14.01 3.05 7.69
C PRO A 60 -12.92 4.02 8.16
N ILE A 61 -11.70 3.88 7.63
CA ILE A 61 -10.57 4.75 7.95
C ILE A 61 -10.33 5.74 6.81
N ASP A 62 -10.42 7.04 7.10
CA ASP A 62 -9.87 8.09 6.26
C ASP A 62 -8.40 8.32 6.66
N VAL A 63 -7.49 7.84 5.82
CA VAL A 63 -6.04 7.92 6.06
C VAL A 63 -5.49 9.35 6.04
N THR A 64 -6.30 10.34 5.63
CA THR A 64 -5.93 11.76 5.65
C THR A 64 -6.33 12.47 6.95
N SER A 65 -7.12 11.81 7.81
CA SER A 65 -7.56 12.31 9.11
C SER A 65 -6.83 11.58 10.24
N GLU A 66 -6.09 12.31 11.04
CA GLU A 66 -5.32 11.72 12.15
C GLU A 66 -6.23 11.04 13.18
N ASP A 67 -7.37 11.66 13.54
CA ASP A 67 -8.34 11.06 14.48
C ASP A 67 -8.93 9.77 13.91
N SER A 68 -9.32 9.76 12.63
CA SER A 68 -9.84 8.57 11.97
C SER A 68 -8.82 7.42 11.94
N VAL A 69 -7.55 7.74 11.73
CA VAL A 69 -6.46 6.76 11.76
C VAL A 69 -6.26 6.21 13.17
N ARG A 70 -6.15 7.08 14.17
CA ARG A 70 -5.98 6.68 15.57
C ARG A 70 -7.10 5.74 16.02
N ASP A 71 -8.34 6.16 15.82
CA ASP A 71 -9.53 5.42 16.27
C ASP A 71 -9.70 4.11 15.50
N GLY A 72 -9.42 4.11 14.20
CA GLY A 72 -9.47 2.91 13.37
C GLY A 72 -8.38 1.89 13.71
N VAL A 73 -7.15 2.33 14.02
CA VAL A 73 -6.09 1.43 14.47
C VAL A 73 -6.43 0.84 15.83
N ALA A 74 -6.94 1.64 16.77
CA ALA A 74 -7.40 1.15 18.08
C ALA A 74 -8.49 0.08 17.93
N ALA A 75 -9.51 0.32 17.11
CA ALA A 75 -10.58 -0.64 16.85
C ALA A 75 -10.07 -1.95 16.21
N ALA A 76 -9.07 -1.87 15.33
CA ALA A 76 -8.45 -3.06 14.73
C ALA A 76 -7.75 -3.92 15.79
N ILE A 77 -7.03 -3.27 16.71
CA ILE A 77 -6.31 -3.94 17.80
C ILE A 77 -7.27 -4.56 18.82
N ASP A 78 -8.34 -3.86 19.17
CA ASP A 78 -9.39 -4.37 20.07
C ASP A 78 -10.04 -5.63 19.51
N ALA A 79 -10.23 -5.69 18.19
CA ALA A 79 -10.89 -6.82 17.53
C ALA A 79 -9.97 -8.03 17.31
N TYR A 80 -8.72 -7.82 16.88
CA TYR A 80 -7.86 -8.90 16.42
C TYR A 80 -6.53 -9.03 17.17
N GLY A 81 -6.26 -8.14 18.12
CA GLY A 81 -4.97 -8.05 18.79
C GLY A 81 -3.96 -7.21 18.00
N PRO A 82 -2.67 -7.26 18.40
CA PRO A 82 -1.64 -6.41 17.83
C PRO A 82 -1.52 -6.56 16.31
N ILE A 83 -1.49 -5.43 15.61
CA ILE A 83 -1.23 -5.43 14.16
C ILE A 83 0.24 -5.78 13.95
N THR A 84 0.50 -6.87 13.25
CA THR A 84 1.85 -7.35 12.91
C THR A 84 2.25 -7.05 11.47
N THR A 85 1.28 -6.68 10.64
CA THR A 85 1.52 -6.32 9.23
C THR A 85 0.71 -5.07 8.87
N LEU A 86 1.39 -4.04 8.36
CA LEU A 86 0.75 -2.82 7.84
C LEU A 86 1.05 -2.67 6.35
N ILE A 87 0.01 -2.55 5.52
CA ILE A 87 0.14 -2.24 4.10
C ILE A 87 -0.39 -0.84 3.83
N ASN A 88 0.51 0.11 3.61
CA ASN A 88 0.19 1.48 3.17
C ASN A 88 -0.07 1.50 1.66
N ASN A 89 -1.28 1.12 1.27
CA ASN A 89 -1.68 1.04 -0.14
C ASN A 89 -2.62 2.18 -0.57
N ALA A 90 -3.31 2.83 0.35
CA ALA A 90 -4.17 3.97 0.02
C ALA A 90 -3.41 5.03 -0.80
N ALA A 91 -4.07 5.57 -1.82
CA ALA A 91 -3.52 6.62 -2.66
C ALA A 91 -4.63 7.57 -3.14
N PRO A 92 -4.33 8.86 -3.35
CA PRO A 92 -5.31 9.86 -3.78
C PRO A 92 -5.56 9.82 -5.29
N THR A 93 -5.80 8.64 -5.87
CA THR A 93 -5.88 8.43 -7.32
C THR A 93 -6.92 9.29 -8.02
N ALA A 94 -8.04 9.60 -7.37
CA ALA A 94 -9.07 10.50 -7.94
C ALA A 94 -8.54 11.93 -8.07
N LEU A 95 -7.82 12.43 -7.07
CA LEU A 95 -7.22 13.77 -7.08
C LEU A 95 -6.09 13.87 -8.10
N VAL A 96 -5.24 12.85 -8.17
CA VAL A 96 -4.15 12.77 -9.16
C VAL A 96 -4.68 12.91 -10.58
N ASN A 97 -5.77 12.24 -10.90
CA ASN A 97 -6.35 12.26 -12.25
C ASN A 97 -6.91 13.64 -12.66
N VAL A 98 -7.38 14.45 -11.72
CA VAL A 98 -7.91 15.80 -12.00
C VAL A 98 -6.86 16.90 -11.87
N SER A 99 -5.75 16.62 -11.20
CA SER A 99 -4.63 17.56 -10.99
C SER A 99 -3.42 17.25 -11.87
N PHE A 100 -3.65 16.60 -13.02
CA PHE A 100 -2.60 16.25 -13.98
C PHE A 100 -2.22 17.47 -14.83
N LYS A 101 -1.29 18.29 -14.32
CA LYS A 101 -0.88 19.55 -14.96
C LYS A 101 0.54 19.98 -14.53
N PRO A 102 1.19 20.91 -15.26
CA PRO A 102 2.51 21.43 -14.91
C PRO A 102 2.55 22.05 -13.51
N LEU A 103 3.70 22.00 -12.86
CA LEU A 103 3.86 22.46 -11.47
C LEU A 103 3.40 23.92 -11.23
N HIS A 104 3.66 24.83 -12.17
CA HIS A 104 3.32 26.24 -12.03
C HIS A 104 1.81 26.54 -12.14
N GLU A 105 1.02 25.56 -12.58
CA GLU A 105 -0.44 25.67 -12.69
C GLU A 105 -1.17 25.03 -11.49
N LEU A 106 -0.44 24.34 -10.61
CA LEU A 106 -1.01 23.72 -9.43
C LEU A 106 -1.30 24.76 -8.34
N THR A 107 -2.44 24.63 -7.69
CA THR A 107 -2.70 25.34 -6.44
C THR A 107 -1.99 24.63 -5.28
N LEU A 108 -1.70 25.38 -4.21
CA LEU A 108 -1.15 24.80 -2.98
C LEU A 108 -2.08 23.74 -2.38
N GLN A 109 -3.40 23.93 -2.48
CA GLN A 109 -4.38 22.96 -1.98
C GLN A 109 -4.30 21.63 -2.73
N GLU A 110 -4.18 21.64 -4.07
CA GLU A 110 -4.01 20.41 -4.85
C GLU A 110 -2.71 19.69 -4.49
N TRP A 111 -1.64 20.45 -4.28
CA TRP A 111 -0.37 19.90 -3.80
C TRP A 111 -0.54 19.24 -2.42
N ASP A 112 -1.09 19.95 -1.46
CA ASP A 112 -1.24 19.49 -0.08
C ASP A 112 -2.15 18.26 0.01
N ASP A 113 -3.26 18.24 -0.70
CA ASP A 113 -4.20 17.12 -0.70
C ASP A 113 -3.57 15.84 -1.25
N ILE A 114 -2.77 15.94 -2.33
CA ILE A 114 -2.11 14.78 -2.93
C ILE A 114 -0.96 14.29 -2.03
N VAL A 115 -0.15 15.18 -1.48
CA VAL A 115 0.93 14.81 -0.54
C VAL A 115 0.35 14.21 0.74
N ARG A 116 -0.74 14.78 1.27
CA ARG A 116 -1.46 14.26 2.44
C ARG A 116 -2.00 12.85 2.18
N GLY A 117 -2.63 12.62 1.04
CA GLY A 117 -3.13 11.29 0.65
C GLY A 117 -2.04 10.27 0.26
N SER A 118 -0.78 10.70 0.20
CA SER A 118 0.38 9.87 -0.13
C SER A 118 1.28 9.66 1.10
N VAL A 119 2.35 10.43 1.26
CA VAL A 119 3.34 10.22 2.33
C VAL A 119 2.79 10.51 3.73
N THR A 120 1.96 11.55 3.89
CA THR A 120 1.39 11.88 5.22
C THR A 120 0.47 10.77 5.72
N SER A 121 -0.33 10.18 4.85
CA SER A 121 -1.17 9.04 5.22
C SER A 121 -0.36 7.83 5.69
N ALA A 122 0.75 7.50 5.02
CA ALA A 122 1.65 6.43 5.43
C ALA A 122 2.32 6.73 6.78
N PHE A 123 2.72 7.99 7.01
CA PHE A 123 3.24 8.44 8.30
C PHE A 123 2.21 8.25 9.41
N LEU A 124 0.96 8.71 9.24
CA LEU A 124 -0.09 8.58 10.26
C LEU A 124 -0.38 7.12 10.59
N MET A 125 -0.55 6.27 9.58
CA MET A 125 -0.77 4.84 9.81
C MET A 125 0.40 4.20 10.56
N THR A 126 1.64 4.53 10.19
CA THR A 126 2.86 4.04 10.86
C THR A 126 2.94 4.52 12.30
N LYS A 127 2.69 5.81 12.55
CA LYS A 127 2.70 6.44 13.87
C LYS A 127 1.83 5.69 14.89
N TYR A 128 0.62 5.30 14.49
CA TYR A 128 -0.33 4.63 15.36
C TYR A 128 -0.17 3.10 15.40
N THR A 129 0.49 2.49 14.42
CA THR A 129 0.65 1.03 14.36
C THR A 129 1.97 0.56 15.00
N VAL A 130 3.07 1.29 14.81
CA VAL A 130 4.40 0.88 15.29
C VAL A 130 4.46 0.60 16.81
N PRO A 131 3.86 1.41 17.70
CA PRO A 131 3.91 1.11 19.14
C PRO A 131 3.39 -0.28 19.49
N HIS A 132 2.37 -0.75 18.77
CA HIS A 132 1.78 -2.09 18.98
C HIS A 132 2.62 -3.20 18.33
N MET A 133 3.28 -2.93 17.19
CA MET A 133 4.27 -3.85 16.63
C MET A 133 5.44 -4.08 17.59
N LEU A 134 5.94 -3.01 18.22
CA LEU A 134 7.02 -3.10 19.21
C LEU A 134 6.61 -3.93 20.43
N GLN A 135 5.39 -3.75 20.92
CA GLN A 135 4.84 -4.55 22.03
C GLN A 135 4.67 -6.03 21.65
N ALA A 136 4.37 -6.32 20.39
CA ALA A 136 4.24 -7.67 19.85
C ALA A 136 5.60 -8.33 19.51
N GLY A 137 6.72 -7.63 19.70
CA GLY A 137 8.06 -8.14 19.40
C GLY A 137 8.50 -7.98 17.95
N GLY A 138 7.77 -7.22 17.13
CA GLY A 138 8.13 -6.92 15.76
C GLY A 138 6.94 -6.83 14.79
N GLY A 139 7.25 -6.60 13.52
CA GLY A 139 6.23 -6.50 12.47
C GLY A 139 6.81 -6.19 11.10
N SER A 140 5.94 -6.14 10.10
CA SER A 140 6.29 -5.78 8.73
C SER A 140 5.42 -4.65 8.21
N ILE A 141 6.05 -3.58 7.73
CA ILE A 141 5.40 -2.47 7.05
C ILE A 141 5.77 -2.52 5.57
N VAL A 142 4.76 -2.49 4.69
CA VAL A 142 4.96 -2.45 3.24
C VAL A 142 4.29 -1.20 2.68
N ASN A 143 5.10 -0.32 2.10
CA ASN A 143 4.64 0.90 1.46
C ASN A 143 4.46 0.68 -0.05
N ILE A 144 3.25 0.89 -0.56
CA ILE A 144 2.97 0.77 -2.00
C ILE A 144 3.26 2.11 -2.68
N SER A 145 4.42 2.18 -3.32
CA SER A 145 4.90 3.34 -4.06
C SER A 145 4.56 3.24 -5.56
N SER A 146 5.25 3.97 -6.39
CA SER A 146 4.99 4.08 -7.82
C SER A 146 6.28 4.32 -8.59
N GLY A 147 6.33 3.93 -9.86
CA GLY A 147 7.37 4.37 -10.79
C GLY A 147 7.55 5.89 -10.83
N ALA A 148 6.48 6.66 -10.63
CA ALA A 148 6.53 8.10 -10.52
C ALA A 148 7.40 8.64 -9.37
N ALA A 149 7.77 7.80 -8.40
CA ALA A 149 8.70 8.14 -7.31
C ALA A 149 10.18 8.12 -7.75
N VAL A 150 10.49 7.47 -8.88
CA VAL A 150 11.86 7.21 -9.33
C VAL A 150 12.18 7.81 -10.71
N PHE A 151 11.16 8.09 -11.52
CA PHE A 151 11.35 8.81 -12.79
C PHE A 151 10.36 9.96 -12.92
N GLY A 152 10.78 10.97 -13.70
CA GLY A 152 9.95 12.13 -13.98
C GLY A 152 8.76 11.75 -14.86
N VAL A 153 7.54 11.94 -14.34
CA VAL A 153 6.32 11.81 -15.12
C VAL A 153 5.68 13.19 -15.24
N PRO A 154 5.60 13.76 -16.45
CA PRO A 154 4.99 15.07 -16.64
C PRO A 154 3.58 15.12 -16.01
N GLY A 155 3.26 16.21 -15.33
CA GLY A 155 1.95 16.43 -14.70
C GLY A 155 1.73 15.72 -13.35
N LEU A 156 2.64 14.88 -12.87
CA LEU A 156 2.51 14.15 -11.62
C LEU A 156 3.35 14.72 -10.46
N GLY A 157 3.68 16.00 -10.47
CA GLY A 157 4.58 16.62 -9.48
C GLY A 157 4.29 16.26 -8.02
N PRO A 158 3.10 16.59 -7.45
CA PRO A 158 2.79 16.30 -6.05
C PRO A 158 2.70 14.80 -5.75
N TYR A 159 2.22 14.00 -6.71
CA TYR A 159 2.18 12.54 -6.55
C TYR A 159 3.58 11.93 -6.51
N SER A 160 4.45 12.35 -7.42
CA SER A 160 5.87 11.94 -7.44
C SER A 160 6.59 12.33 -6.15
N ALA A 161 6.38 13.56 -5.66
CA ALA A 161 6.93 14.02 -4.39
C ALA A 161 6.41 13.18 -3.21
N GLY A 162 5.11 12.93 -3.15
CA GLY A 162 4.51 12.12 -2.09
C GLY A 162 5.00 10.66 -2.09
N LYS A 163 5.09 10.03 -3.28
CA LYS A 163 5.59 8.65 -3.40
C LYS A 163 7.11 8.56 -3.19
N GLY A 164 7.88 9.56 -3.64
CA GLY A 164 9.31 9.69 -3.34
C GLY A 164 9.58 9.89 -1.85
N GLY A 165 8.78 10.74 -1.19
CA GLY A 165 8.78 10.91 0.26
C GLY A 165 8.48 9.61 1.01
N MET A 166 7.55 8.80 0.51
CA MET A 166 7.24 7.47 1.07
C MET A 166 8.44 6.51 0.98
N ASN A 167 9.21 6.52 -0.13
CA ASN A 167 10.44 5.74 -0.26
C ASN A 167 11.48 6.17 0.79
N SER A 168 11.65 7.47 0.99
CA SER A 168 12.55 8.00 2.03
C SER A 168 12.08 7.64 3.44
N LEU A 169 10.79 7.78 3.73
CA LEU A 169 10.18 7.39 5.01
C LEU A 169 10.41 5.90 5.31
N THR A 170 10.35 5.03 4.31
CA THR A 170 10.63 3.60 4.45
C THR A 170 12.02 3.34 5.05
N ARG A 171 13.05 4.03 4.55
CA ARG A 171 14.43 3.88 5.06
C ARG A 171 14.56 4.38 6.50
N VAL A 172 13.89 5.47 6.84
CA VAL A 172 13.88 6.01 8.22
C VAL A 172 13.21 5.04 9.17
N ILE A 173 12.01 4.52 8.83
CA ILE A 173 11.30 3.52 9.66
C ILE A 173 12.17 2.28 9.88
N ALA A 174 12.82 1.78 8.82
CA ALA A 174 13.71 0.62 8.92
C ALA A 174 14.91 0.89 9.84
N ALA A 175 15.49 2.09 9.80
CA ALA A 175 16.61 2.49 10.64
C ALA A 175 16.20 2.68 12.12
N ASP A 176 15.04 3.31 12.35
CA ASP A 176 14.57 3.61 13.70
C ASP A 176 14.14 2.34 14.47
N TYR A 177 13.48 1.40 13.79
CA TYR A 177 12.78 0.29 14.45
C TYR A 177 13.32 -1.10 14.09
N GLY A 178 14.27 -1.20 13.15
CA GLY A 178 14.79 -2.50 12.69
C GLY A 178 15.42 -3.35 13.80
N ARG A 179 16.12 -2.72 14.77
CA ARG A 179 16.69 -3.42 15.92
C ARG A 179 15.64 -3.96 16.90
N GLN A 180 14.41 -3.45 16.84
CA GLN A 180 13.28 -3.91 17.64
C GLN A 180 12.36 -4.87 16.85
N GLY A 181 12.83 -5.39 15.71
CA GLY A 181 12.11 -6.39 14.93
C GLY A 181 11.05 -5.82 13.96
N VAL A 182 10.94 -4.50 13.78
CA VAL A 182 10.03 -3.91 12.80
C VAL A 182 10.76 -3.68 11.48
N ARG A 183 10.33 -4.37 10.42
CA ARG A 183 10.83 -4.18 9.06
C ARG A 183 9.95 -3.21 8.30
N CYS A 184 10.53 -2.42 7.42
CA CYS A 184 9.78 -1.55 6.52
C CYS A 184 10.39 -1.60 5.12
N ASN A 185 9.57 -1.90 4.11
CA ASN A 185 10.01 -1.99 2.72
C ASN A 185 9.01 -1.29 1.78
N THR A 186 9.48 -0.92 0.61
CA THR A 186 8.66 -0.30 -0.44
C THR A 186 8.51 -1.24 -1.63
N ILE A 187 7.32 -1.29 -2.22
CA ILE A 187 7.10 -1.85 -3.56
C ILE A 187 6.88 -0.69 -4.53
N ILE A 188 7.79 -0.55 -5.49
CA ILE A 188 7.66 0.41 -6.60
C ILE A 188 6.82 -0.25 -7.69
N VAL A 189 5.59 0.23 -7.84
CA VAL A 189 4.61 -0.34 -8.76
C VAL A 189 4.69 0.31 -10.12
N GLY A 190 4.77 -0.50 -11.17
CA GLY A 190 4.63 -0.09 -12.55
C GLY A 190 3.17 0.05 -12.99
N ARG A 191 2.92 -0.18 -14.29
CA ARG A 191 1.56 -0.15 -14.83
C ARG A 191 0.81 -1.43 -14.45
N VAL A 192 -0.26 -1.26 -13.68
CA VAL A 192 -1.15 -2.36 -13.24
C VAL A 192 -2.58 -2.03 -13.64
N VAL A 193 -3.26 -2.94 -14.32
CA VAL A 193 -4.68 -2.82 -14.70
C VAL A 193 -5.53 -3.75 -13.86
N SER A 194 -6.57 -3.19 -13.27
CA SER A 194 -7.48 -3.92 -12.37
C SER A 194 -8.58 -4.69 -13.10
N TYR A 195 -8.83 -4.38 -14.37
CA TYR A 195 -9.89 -4.99 -15.18
C TYR A 195 -9.36 -5.37 -16.56
N ALA A 196 -9.84 -6.49 -17.10
CA ALA A 196 -9.46 -6.95 -18.45
C ALA A 196 -9.84 -5.96 -19.57
N ALA A 197 -10.89 -5.15 -19.36
CA ALA A 197 -11.33 -4.11 -20.28
C ALA A 197 -10.34 -2.92 -20.35
N ASP A 198 -9.51 -2.72 -19.33
CA ASP A 198 -8.51 -1.65 -19.29
C ASP A 198 -7.19 -2.05 -19.98
N ARG A 199 -7.13 -3.26 -20.53
CA ARG A 199 -6.04 -3.67 -21.41
C ARG A 199 -6.23 -2.97 -22.74
N GLY A 200 -5.71 -1.76 -22.85
CA GLY A 200 -5.53 -1.09 -24.13
C GLY A 200 -4.68 -1.95 -25.09
N PRO A 201 -4.53 -1.52 -26.36
CA PRO A 201 -3.67 -2.22 -27.32
C PRO A 201 -2.29 -2.46 -26.68
N ASP A 202 -1.68 -3.57 -27.00
CA ASP A 202 -0.44 -4.10 -26.42
C ASP A 202 0.79 -3.28 -26.84
N THR A 203 0.71 -1.97 -26.59
CA THR A 203 1.81 -0.99 -26.71
C THR A 203 2.44 -0.83 -25.32
N THR A 204 2.95 -1.94 -24.78
CA THR A 204 3.46 -1.93 -23.41
C THR A 204 4.93 -1.56 -23.40
N LYS A 205 5.30 -0.71 -22.44
CA LYS A 205 6.71 -0.44 -22.09
C LYS A 205 7.31 -1.60 -21.28
N GLU A 206 6.47 -2.48 -20.78
CA GLU A 206 6.86 -3.64 -20.00
C GLU A 206 7.42 -4.75 -20.91
N PHE A 207 8.55 -5.33 -20.52
CA PHE A 207 9.17 -6.45 -21.28
C PHE A 207 8.32 -7.71 -21.26
N LEU A 208 7.50 -7.90 -20.23
CA LEU A 208 6.71 -9.12 -20.07
C LEU A 208 5.25 -8.89 -20.50
N ARG A 209 4.53 -8.06 -19.77
CA ARG A 209 3.12 -7.72 -19.97
C ARG A 209 2.72 -6.60 -19.01
N VAL A 210 1.58 -5.98 -19.25
CA VAL A 210 0.97 -5.13 -18.22
C VAL A 210 0.67 -5.96 -16.97
N GLY A 211 1.03 -5.40 -15.80
CA GLY A 211 0.82 -6.05 -14.52
C GLY A 211 -0.66 -6.18 -14.16
N ASN A 212 -0.95 -7.14 -13.29
CA ASN A 212 -2.26 -7.27 -12.64
C ASN A 212 -2.09 -7.15 -11.12
N PRO A 213 -3.17 -6.93 -10.35
CA PRO A 213 -3.08 -6.74 -8.90
C PRO A 213 -2.39 -7.88 -8.14
N LYS A 214 -2.44 -9.12 -8.63
CA LYS A 214 -1.77 -10.27 -7.99
C LYS A 214 -0.25 -10.17 -8.06
N ASP A 215 0.31 -9.53 -9.10
CA ASP A 215 1.77 -9.37 -9.22
C ASP A 215 2.31 -8.55 -8.04
N ILE A 216 1.57 -7.51 -7.65
CA ILE A 216 1.89 -6.71 -6.47
C ILE A 216 1.56 -7.47 -5.18
N GLY A 217 0.44 -8.22 -5.19
CA GLY A 217 0.03 -9.06 -4.07
C GLY A 217 1.09 -10.08 -3.66
N TYR A 218 1.74 -10.76 -4.62
CA TYR A 218 2.82 -11.72 -4.33
C TYR A 218 4.05 -11.06 -3.70
N ALA A 219 4.45 -9.89 -4.19
CA ALA A 219 5.56 -9.13 -3.60
C ALA A 219 5.22 -8.66 -2.17
N ALA A 220 4.01 -8.16 -1.95
CA ALA A 220 3.54 -7.74 -0.64
C ALA A 220 3.41 -8.91 0.33
N LEU A 221 2.91 -10.05 -0.13
CA LEU A 221 2.80 -11.28 0.66
C LEU A 221 4.19 -11.77 1.12
N TRP A 222 5.18 -11.80 0.22
CA TRP A 222 6.55 -12.14 0.58
C TRP A 222 7.14 -11.18 1.60
N LEU A 223 6.97 -9.87 1.42
CA LEU A 223 7.48 -8.87 2.38
C LEU A 223 6.75 -8.90 3.74
N ALA A 224 5.50 -9.36 3.78
CA ALA A 224 4.74 -9.54 5.01
C ALA A 224 5.12 -10.82 5.78
N ALA A 225 5.61 -11.84 5.08
CA ALA A 225 5.97 -13.14 5.64
C ALA A 225 7.37 -13.15 6.28
N ASP A 226 7.62 -14.15 7.13
CA ASP A 226 8.90 -14.32 7.82
C ASP A 226 10.04 -14.70 6.86
N GLU A 227 9.73 -15.23 5.66
CA GLU A 227 10.70 -15.49 4.58
C GLU A 227 11.51 -14.27 4.15
N SER A 228 11.06 -13.06 4.46
CA SER A 228 11.74 -11.79 4.18
C SER A 228 12.34 -11.14 5.43
N GLU A 229 12.61 -11.90 6.48
CA GLU A 229 13.13 -11.38 7.78
C GLU A 229 14.44 -10.58 7.63
N TRP A 230 15.26 -10.90 6.62
CA TRP A 230 16.53 -10.21 6.33
C TRP A 230 16.38 -9.01 5.37
N ILE A 231 15.14 -8.62 5.03
CA ILE A 231 14.85 -7.55 4.08
C ILE A 231 14.18 -6.39 4.81
N THR A 232 14.88 -5.27 4.92
CA THR A 232 14.34 -4.01 5.47
C THR A 232 15.01 -2.80 4.81
N GLY A 233 14.32 -1.67 4.72
CA GLY A 233 14.78 -0.44 4.06
C GLY A 233 14.89 -0.54 2.54
N SER A 234 14.36 -1.61 1.93
CA SER A 234 14.54 -1.93 0.52
C SER A 234 13.41 -1.40 -0.35
N GLU A 235 13.74 -1.12 -1.61
CA GLU A 235 12.81 -0.75 -2.67
C GLU A 235 12.73 -1.91 -3.69
N ILE A 236 11.64 -2.66 -3.66
CA ILE A 236 11.38 -3.78 -4.56
C ILE A 236 10.58 -3.26 -5.75
N THR A 237 11.12 -3.37 -6.96
CA THR A 237 10.42 -2.94 -8.16
C THR A 237 9.59 -4.07 -8.75
N ALA A 238 8.31 -3.79 -8.97
CA ALA A 238 7.34 -4.67 -9.61
C ALA A 238 6.68 -3.91 -10.79
N ASP A 239 7.40 -3.80 -11.91
CA ASP A 239 7.04 -2.99 -13.07
C ASP A 239 7.14 -3.73 -14.42
N GLY A 240 7.38 -5.06 -14.39
CA GLY A 240 7.55 -5.85 -15.63
C GLY A 240 8.77 -5.45 -16.47
N GLY A 241 9.75 -4.74 -15.88
CA GLY A 241 10.93 -4.25 -16.57
C GLY A 241 10.74 -2.89 -17.28
N ALA A 242 9.60 -2.22 -17.10
CA ALA A 242 9.25 -0.98 -17.81
C ALA A 242 10.31 0.10 -17.69
N ARG A 243 11.00 0.21 -16.53
CA ARG A 243 12.07 1.21 -16.31
C ARG A 243 13.29 1.03 -17.20
N TYR A 244 13.49 -0.14 -17.78
CA TYR A 244 14.64 -0.45 -18.62
C TYR A 244 14.31 -0.49 -20.11
N ASN A 245 13.07 -0.22 -20.47
CA ASN A 245 12.67 -0.16 -21.88
C ASN A 245 13.09 1.18 -22.49
N ALA A 246 14.29 1.20 -23.09
CA ALA A 246 14.93 2.38 -23.65
C ALA A 246 14.34 2.86 -24.98
N SER A 247 13.29 2.24 -25.50
CA SER A 247 12.73 2.60 -26.82
C SER A 247 11.96 3.93 -26.84
N GLU A 248 11.97 4.69 -25.72
CA GLU A 248 11.32 6.00 -25.61
C GLU A 248 12.12 7.01 -24.75
N ILE A 249 13.47 6.90 -24.69
CA ILE A 249 14.33 7.97 -24.21
C ILE A 249 14.73 8.87 -25.37
#